data_1fec7ec4c307111dcc2bfb009d3754ce
#
_entry.id   1fec7ec4c307111dcc2bfb009d3754ce
#
_cell.length_a   1.000
_cell.length_b   1.000
_cell.length_c   1.000
_cell.angle_alpha   90.00
_cell.angle_beta   90.00
_cell.angle_gamma   90.00
#
_symmetry.space_group_name_H-M   'P 1'
#
loop_
_entity.id
_entity.type
_entity.pdbx_description
1 polymer ?
#
loop_
_entity_poly.entity_id
_entity_poly.type
_entity_poly.pdbx_seq_one_letter_code
_entity_poly.pdbx_strand_id
1 'polypeptide(L)'
;MKSDLTIKNRYCTIPQAKFRKWDEMDVLLWKLGKNDSRRRSGVYYLNAYKDAYVQYNRDKIIKYAYAAGIRPELLGGVAWIESGGMPENYKFQIYETKRMIGLLDMPENKTSFGSMGIQIRTAAITLGLDPSELTTRNQLELATCLMEDDFTFQIAATYLRDLVLFDYPSSATLYMTNEQYIM
;
A
#
# COMPACT_ATOMS: atom_id res chain seq x y z
N MET A 1 29.71 13.14 2.18
CA MET A 1 28.80 12.15 2.80
C MET A 1 27.52 12.86 3.16
N LYS A 2 26.42 12.64 2.40
CA LYS A 2 25.09 13.06 2.84
C LYS A 2 24.68 12.05 3.91
N SER A 3 24.51 12.51 5.15
CA SER A 3 23.91 11.70 6.19
C SER A 3 22.50 11.34 5.74
N ASP A 4 22.22 10.06 5.53
CA ASP A 4 20.85 9.58 5.32
C ASP A 4 20.09 9.83 6.62
N LEU A 5 19.42 11.00 6.67
CA LEU A 5 18.50 11.34 7.75
C LEU A 5 17.29 10.41 7.60
N THR A 6 17.22 9.42 8.47
CA THR A 6 16.06 8.53 8.58
C THR A 6 15.31 8.82 9.86
N ILE A 7 14.00 8.83 9.78
CA ILE A 7 13.11 8.93 10.94
C ILE A 7 12.72 7.50 11.34
N LYS A 8 12.99 7.14 12.59
CA LYS A 8 12.59 5.84 13.14
C LYS A 8 11.35 5.99 13.98
N ASN A 9 10.36 5.17 13.75
CA ASN A 9 9.27 4.93 14.67
C ASN A 9 9.31 3.46 15.17
N ARG A 10 8.30 3.05 15.93
CA ARG A 10 8.26 1.71 16.54
C ARG A 10 8.28 0.57 15.51
N TYR A 11 7.68 0.76 14.34
CA TYR A 11 7.42 -0.31 13.38
C TYR A 11 8.33 -0.27 12.15
N CYS A 12 8.79 0.89 11.74
CA CYS A 12 9.57 1.03 10.50
C CYS A 12 10.60 2.18 10.56
N THR A 13 11.45 2.21 9.54
CA THR A 13 12.37 3.32 9.26
C THR A 13 11.86 4.06 8.03
N ILE A 14 11.68 5.38 8.13
CA ILE A 14 11.16 6.22 7.05
C ILE A 14 12.32 6.84 6.28
N PRO A 15 12.55 6.47 5.00
CA PRO A 15 13.59 7.06 4.17
C PRO A 15 13.18 8.46 3.69
N GLN A 16 14.17 9.31 3.38
CA GLN A 16 13.92 10.64 2.82
C GLN A 16 13.66 10.63 1.32
N ALA A 17 14.38 9.78 0.56
CA ALA A 17 14.19 9.66 -0.88
C ALA A 17 13.06 8.67 -1.17
N LYS A 18 12.04 9.13 -1.88
CA LYS A 18 10.83 8.36 -2.19
C LYS A 18 10.43 8.54 -3.65
N PHE A 19 9.66 7.58 -4.16
CA PHE A 19 8.89 7.78 -5.38
C PHE A 19 7.88 8.91 -5.17
N ARG A 20 7.67 9.76 -6.19
CA ARG A 20 6.67 10.82 -6.14
C ARG A 20 5.28 10.21 -6.00
N LYS A 21 4.62 10.48 -4.90
CA LYS A 21 3.28 9.98 -4.65
C LYS A 21 2.24 10.69 -5.53
N TRP A 22 1.15 9.99 -5.78
CA TRP A 22 -0.03 10.50 -6.48
C TRP A 22 -0.66 11.64 -5.66
N ASP A 23 -0.84 12.79 -6.28
CA ASP A 23 -1.33 14.01 -5.63
C ASP A 23 -2.61 14.56 -6.28
N GLU A 24 -3.06 15.71 -5.81
CA GLU A 24 -4.30 16.35 -6.27
C GLU A 24 -4.20 16.79 -7.74
N MET A 25 -3.01 17.18 -8.21
CA MET A 25 -2.79 17.54 -9.60
C MET A 25 -2.89 16.31 -10.50
N ASP A 26 -2.41 15.17 -10.04
CA ASP A 26 -2.57 13.90 -10.75
C ASP A 26 -4.03 13.51 -10.90
N VAL A 27 -4.84 13.69 -9.84
CA VAL A 27 -6.30 13.47 -9.90
C VAL A 27 -6.94 14.40 -10.93
N LEU A 28 -6.54 15.65 -10.96
CA LEU A 28 -7.05 16.62 -11.91
C LEU A 28 -6.72 16.20 -13.36
N LEU A 29 -5.48 15.85 -13.63
CA LEU A 29 -5.03 15.38 -14.95
C LEU A 29 -5.76 14.08 -15.36
N TRP A 30 -5.98 13.17 -14.43
CA TRP A 30 -6.74 11.95 -14.65
C TRP A 30 -8.21 12.24 -14.97
N LYS A 31 -8.89 13.06 -14.16
CA LYS A 31 -10.34 13.29 -14.29
C LYS A 31 -10.70 14.25 -15.42
N LEU A 32 -9.86 15.24 -15.71
CA LEU A 32 -10.08 16.22 -16.77
C LEU A 32 -9.46 15.85 -18.10
N GLY A 33 -8.66 14.78 -18.15
CA GLY A 33 -8.08 14.25 -19.37
C GLY A 33 -9.18 13.80 -20.32
N LYS A 34 -9.49 14.61 -21.36
CA LYS A 34 -10.51 14.27 -22.36
C LYS A 34 -10.07 13.06 -23.19
N ASN A 35 -11.02 12.21 -23.54
CA ASN A 35 -10.86 11.16 -24.54
C ASN A 35 -10.78 11.80 -25.95
N ASP A 36 -9.68 12.45 -26.23
CA ASP A 36 -9.35 12.90 -27.59
C ASP A 36 -8.42 11.84 -28.22
N SER A 37 -8.77 11.37 -29.41
CA SER A 37 -7.97 10.41 -30.18
C SER A 37 -6.54 10.90 -30.47
N ARG A 38 -6.29 12.17 -30.30
CA ARG A 38 -4.97 12.84 -30.48
C ARG A 38 -4.27 13.18 -29.16
N ARG A 39 -4.93 13.07 -28.03
CA ARG A 39 -4.38 13.33 -26.71
C ARG A 39 -4.61 12.13 -25.80
N ARG A 40 -3.57 11.77 -25.06
CA ARG A 40 -3.60 10.68 -24.10
C ARG A 40 -4.70 10.91 -23.10
N SER A 41 -5.64 9.97 -22.99
CA SER A 41 -6.75 10.04 -22.04
C SER A 41 -6.25 10.09 -20.59
N GLY A 42 -7.07 10.59 -19.68
CA GLY A 42 -6.77 10.56 -18.25
C GLY A 42 -6.48 9.15 -17.72
N VAL A 43 -7.12 8.12 -18.30
CA VAL A 43 -6.83 6.72 -18.01
C VAL A 43 -5.40 6.34 -18.42
N TYR A 44 -4.92 6.83 -19.56
CA TYR A 44 -3.54 6.61 -19.96
C TYR A 44 -2.56 7.27 -18.99
N TYR A 45 -2.87 8.47 -18.50
CA TYR A 45 -2.06 9.14 -17.50
C TYR A 45 -1.97 8.35 -16.20
N LEU A 46 -3.11 7.85 -15.70
CA LEU A 46 -3.16 6.98 -14.51
C LEU A 46 -2.35 5.70 -14.71
N ASN A 47 -2.53 5.03 -15.86
CA ASN A 47 -1.79 3.79 -16.15
C ASN A 47 -0.28 4.03 -16.25
N ALA A 48 0.14 5.13 -16.87
CA ALA A 48 1.56 5.51 -16.94
C ALA A 48 2.17 5.75 -15.54
N TYR A 49 1.41 6.33 -14.62
CA TYR A 49 1.82 6.46 -13.23
C TYR A 49 1.96 5.10 -12.55
N LYS A 50 0.98 4.20 -12.72
CA LYS A 50 0.98 2.84 -12.17
C LYS A 50 2.18 2.03 -12.67
N ASP A 51 2.44 2.09 -13.97
CA ASP A 51 3.59 1.44 -14.60
C ASP A 51 4.91 1.97 -14.00
N ALA A 52 5.05 3.29 -13.88
CA ALA A 52 6.22 3.92 -13.29
C ALA A 52 6.40 3.54 -11.82
N TYR A 53 5.30 3.46 -11.04
CA TYR A 53 5.32 3.06 -9.63
C TYR A 53 5.81 1.61 -9.46
N VAL A 54 5.27 0.67 -10.21
CA VAL A 54 5.68 -0.74 -10.16
C VAL A 54 7.13 -0.90 -10.64
N GLN A 55 7.51 -0.22 -11.72
CA GLN A 55 8.88 -0.25 -12.23
C GLN A 55 9.89 0.32 -11.22
N TYR A 56 9.58 1.43 -10.57
CA TYR A 56 10.42 2.04 -9.54
C TYR A 56 10.61 1.10 -8.33
N ASN A 57 9.55 0.42 -7.93
CA ASN A 57 9.56 -0.46 -6.77
C ASN A 57 9.87 -1.93 -7.12
N ARG A 58 10.29 -2.23 -8.35
CA ARG A 58 10.52 -3.60 -8.84
C ARG A 58 11.38 -4.43 -7.90
N ASP A 59 12.50 -3.89 -7.41
CA ASP A 59 13.42 -4.62 -6.55
C ASP A 59 12.80 -4.92 -5.17
N LYS A 60 11.99 -4.00 -4.64
CA LYS A 60 11.23 -4.20 -3.41
C LYS A 60 10.16 -5.27 -3.58
N ILE A 61 9.41 -5.22 -4.69
CA ILE A 61 8.40 -6.23 -5.04
C ILE A 61 9.03 -7.62 -5.08
N ILE A 62 10.15 -7.78 -5.79
CA ILE A 62 10.88 -9.04 -5.89
C ILE A 62 11.36 -9.50 -4.50
N LYS A 63 12.00 -8.60 -3.75
CA LYS A 63 12.53 -8.89 -2.41
C LYS A 63 11.45 -9.41 -1.46
N TYR A 64 10.33 -8.68 -1.35
CA TYR A 64 9.30 -9.01 -0.38
C TYR A 64 8.41 -10.17 -0.82
N ALA A 65 8.19 -10.34 -2.12
CA ALA A 65 7.50 -11.50 -2.65
C ALA A 65 8.26 -12.79 -2.34
N TYR A 66 9.56 -12.84 -2.63
CA TYR A 66 10.39 -14.01 -2.29
C TYR A 66 10.50 -14.24 -0.79
N ALA A 67 10.63 -13.19 0.02
CA ALA A 67 10.67 -13.31 1.47
C ALA A 67 9.37 -13.91 2.05
N ALA A 68 8.22 -13.61 1.43
CA ALA A 68 6.92 -14.18 1.79
C ALA A 68 6.64 -15.53 1.13
N GLY A 69 7.45 -15.95 0.15
CA GLY A 69 7.21 -17.19 -0.61
C GLY A 69 6.06 -17.10 -1.62
N ILE A 70 5.76 -15.91 -2.14
CA ILE A 70 4.76 -15.68 -3.20
C ILE A 70 5.42 -15.24 -4.51
N ARG A 71 4.67 -15.29 -5.60
CA ARG A 71 5.15 -14.85 -6.91
C ARG A 71 5.27 -13.33 -6.97
N PRO A 72 6.40 -12.77 -7.48
CA PRO A 72 6.56 -11.32 -7.66
C PRO A 72 5.47 -10.69 -8.55
N GLU A 73 4.97 -11.43 -9.55
CA GLU A 73 3.92 -10.97 -10.45
C GLU A 73 2.60 -10.73 -9.71
N LEU A 74 2.28 -11.56 -8.72
CA LEU A 74 1.11 -11.35 -7.87
C LEU A 74 1.22 -10.03 -7.10
N LEU A 75 2.32 -9.85 -6.37
CA LEU A 75 2.53 -8.63 -5.58
C LEU A 75 2.61 -7.39 -6.47
N GLY A 76 3.28 -7.49 -7.63
CA GLY A 76 3.36 -6.42 -8.63
C GLY A 76 2.00 -6.08 -9.24
N GLY A 77 1.18 -7.08 -9.54
CA GLY A 77 -0.19 -6.89 -10.05
C GLY A 77 -1.08 -6.17 -9.03
N VAL A 78 -1.04 -6.57 -7.76
CA VAL A 78 -1.77 -5.89 -6.68
C VAL A 78 -1.28 -4.45 -6.53
N ALA A 79 0.03 -4.22 -6.52
CA ALA A 79 0.62 -2.89 -6.46
C ALA A 79 0.17 -1.99 -7.63
N TRP A 80 0.07 -2.55 -8.83
CA TRP A 80 -0.41 -1.84 -10.01
C TRP A 80 -1.89 -1.48 -9.90
N ILE A 81 -2.74 -2.41 -9.44
CA ILE A 81 -4.18 -2.17 -9.30
C ILE A 81 -4.44 -1.08 -8.27
N GLU A 82 -3.80 -1.16 -7.12
CA GLU A 82 -4.07 -0.29 -5.96
C GLU A 82 -3.42 1.09 -6.07
N SER A 83 -2.31 1.23 -6.80
CA SER A 83 -1.60 2.52 -6.89
C SER A 83 -2.40 3.57 -7.66
N GLY A 84 -2.30 4.85 -7.24
CA GLY A 84 -3.06 5.97 -7.81
C GLY A 84 -4.46 6.13 -7.18
N GLY A 85 -5.27 7.00 -7.72
CA GLY A 85 -6.63 7.27 -7.22
C GLY A 85 -6.70 8.47 -6.26
N MET A 86 -7.08 8.26 -4.99
CA MET A 86 -7.14 9.35 -4.02
C MET A 86 -5.74 9.63 -3.44
N PRO A 87 -5.29 10.90 -3.37
CA PRO A 87 -3.99 11.26 -2.80
C PRO A 87 -3.81 10.78 -1.37
N GLU A 88 -2.65 10.19 -1.07
CA GLU A 88 -2.36 9.61 0.25
C GLU A 88 -2.33 10.68 1.35
N ASN A 89 -1.69 11.81 1.09
CA ASN A 89 -1.63 12.93 2.04
C ASN A 89 -3.02 13.45 2.41
N TYR A 90 -3.93 13.50 1.45
CA TYR A 90 -5.31 13.93 1.66
C TYR A 90 -6.08 12.92 2.52
N LYS A 91 -5.89 11.62 2.27
CA LYS A 91 -6.48 10.55 3.11
C LYS A 91 -6.02 10.68 4.56
N PHE A 92 -4.72 10.89 4.79
CA PHE A 92 -4.16 11.01 6.12
C PHE A 92 -4.69 12.25 6.87
N GLN A 93 -4.73 13.41 6.22
CA GLN A 93 -5.26 14.65 6.81
C GLN A 93 -6.75 14.53 7.16
N ILE A 94 -7.55 13.96 6.26
CA ILE A 94 -8.99 13.71 6.53
C ILE A 94 -9.14 12.75 7.72
N TYR A 95 -8.37 11.68 7.76
CA TYR A 95 -8.41 10.70 8.84
C TYR A 95 -8.12 11.38 10.19
N GLU A 96 -7.02 12.12 10.29
CA GLU A 96 -6.67 12.82 11.52
C GLU A 96 -7.72 13.83 11.94
N THR A 97 -8.22 14.63 10.99
CA THR A 97 -9.25 15.63 11.26
C THR A 97 -10.54 14.97 11.75
N LYS A 98 -11.06 13.97 11.05
CA LYS A 98 -12.28 13.25 11.44
C LYS A 98 -12.13 12.56 12.79
N ARG A 99 -10.95 12.01 13.08
CA ARG A 99 -10.64 11.40 14.37
C ARG A 99 -10.68 12.41 15.50
N MET A 100 -10.03 13.58 15.32
CA MET A 100 -9.98 14.63 16.34
C MET A 100 -11.36 15.18 16.71
N ILE A 101 -12.27 15.27 15.74
CA ILE A 101 -13.63 15.78 15.93
C ILE A 101 -14.68 14.68 16.17
N GLY A 102 -14.26 13.42 16.29
CA GLY A 102 -15.14 12.30 16.59
C GLY A 102 -16.14 11.93 15.46
N LEU A 103 -15.84 12.31 14.21
CA LEU A 103 -16.70 12.06 13.03
C LEU A 103 -16.20 10.91 12.14
N LEU A 104 -15.48 9.92 12.70
CA LEU A 104 -15.16 8.71 11.95
C LEU A 104 -16.39 7.81 11.86
N ASP A 105 -16.84 7.55 10.63
CA ASP A 105 -18.00 6.70 10.34
C ASP A 105 -17.71 5.19 10.54
N MET A 106 -16.46 4.83 10.78
CA MET A 106 -16.00 3.45 11.00
C MET A 106 -14.91 3.40 12.08
N PRO A 107 -14.66 2.23 12.69
CA PRO A 107 -13.53 2.06 13.60
C PRO A 107 -12.22 2.58 12.99
N GLU A 108 -11.44 3.32 13.77
CA GLU A 108 -10.20 3.98 13.33
C GLU A 108 -9.26 3.02 12.60
N ASN A 109 -9.13 1.77 13.08
CA ASN A 109 -8.25 0.76 12.52
C ASN A 109 -8.72 0.16 11.16
N LYS A 110 -9.92 0.52 10.68
CA LYS A 110 -10.43 0.10 9.35
C LYS A 110 -10.04 1.07 8.24
N THR A 111 -9.41 2.19 8.55
CA THR A 111 -8.93 3.14 7.54
C THR A 111 -7.72 2.58 6.81
N SER A 112 -7.67 2.75 5.49
CA SER A 112 -6.61 2.25 4.60
C SER A 112 -5.61 3.35 4.27
N PHE A 113 -4.31 3.00 4.29
CA PHE A 113 -3.19 3.90 4.00
C PHE A 113 -2.21 3.29 3.00
N GLY A 114 -1.34 4.14 2.46
CA GLY A 114 -0.30 3.77 1.53
C GLY A 114 -0.79 3.49 0.12
N SER A 115 0.17 3.31 -0.78
CA SER A 115 -0.06 3.10 -2.21
C SER A 115 -0.84 1.82 -2.53
N MET A 116 -0.87 0.87 -1.60
CA MET A 116 -1.60 -0.41 -1.73
C MET A 116 -2.89 -0.45 -0.90
N GLY A 117 -3.32 0.66 -0.30
CA GLY A 117 -4.60 0.77 0.39
C GLY A 117 -4.80 -0.21 1.56
N ILE A 118 -3.74 -0.51 2.32
CA ILE A 118 -3.81 -1.48 3.42
C ILE A 118 -4.44 -0.86 4.66
N GLN A 119 -5.41 -1.56 5.26
CA GLN A 119 -6.02 -1.13 6.51
C GLN A 119 -5.07 -1.29 7.69
N ILE A 120 -5.14 -0.37 8.67
CA ILE A 120 -4.35 -0.45 9.92
C ILE A 120 -4.53 -1.80 10.60
N ARG A 121 -5.76 -2.31 10.70
CA ARG A 121 -6.05 -3.62 11.31
C ARG A 121 -5.40 -4.78 10.56
N THR A 122 -5.36 -4.72 9.23
CA THR A 122 -4.70 -5.75 8.42
C THR A 122 -3.20 -5.76 8.70
N ALA A 123 -2.58 -4.58 8.74
CA ALA A 123 -1.17 -4.47 9.11
C ALA A 123 -0.90 -4.99 10.53
N ALA A 124 -1.77 -4.67 11.51
CA ALA A 124 -1.65 -5.16 12.87
C ALA A 124 -1.70 -6.70 12.93
N ILE A 125 -2.72 -7.30 12.32
CA ILE A 125 -2.87 -8.78 12.28
C ILE A 125 -1.63 -9.42 11.63
N THR A 126 -1.17 -8.89 10.50
CA THR A 126 0.01 -9.39 9.80
C THR A 126 1.29 -9.30 10.66
N LEU A 127 1.34 -8.34 11.58
CA LEU A 127 2.42 -8.20 12.56
C LEU A 127 2.22 -9.05 13.84
N GLY A 128 1.15 -9.83 13.93
CA GLY A 128 0.80 -10.61 15.12
C GLY A 128 0.27 -9.78 16.28
N LEU A 129 -0.27 -8.57 16.01
CA LEU A 129 -0.87 -7.69 17.01
C LEU A 129 -2.39 -7.83 17.00
N ASP A 130 -3.03 -7.67 18.17
CA ASP A 130 -4.49 -7.57 18.25
C ASP A 130 -4.93 -6.14 17.87
N PRO A 131 -5.74 -5.99 16.79
CA PRO A 131 -6.23 -4.67 16.39
C PRO A 131 -7.10 -3.96 17.45
N SER A 132 -7.74 -4.72 18.36
CA SER A 132 -8.58 -4.17 19.42
C SER A 132 -7.79 -3.54 20.56
N GLU A 133 -6.52 -3.92 20.70
CA GLU A 133 -5.61 -3.39 21.73
C GLU A 133 -4.75 -2.22 21.25
N LEU A 134 -4.89 -1.82 19.98
CA LEU A 134 -4.11 -0.73 19.42
C LEU A 134 -4.50 0.61 20.07
N THR A 135 -3.55 1.23 20.74
CA THR A 135 -3.72 2.61 21.18
C THR A 135 -3.75 3.57 19.98
N THR A 136 -4.33 4.74 20.14
CA THR A 136 -4.31 5.80 19.11
C THR A 136 -2.89 6.06 18.58
N ARG A 137 -1.89 6.10 19.48
CA ARG A 137 -0.50 6.27 19.07
C ARG A 137 -0.01 5.13 18.17
N ASN A 138 -0.32 3.88 18.51
CA ASN A 138 0.05 2.72 17.68
C ASN A 138 -0.59 2.79 16.30
N GLN A 139 -1.86 3.21 16.23
CA GLN A 139 -2.57 3.36 14.95
C GLN A 139 -1.94 4.45 14.07
N LEU A 140 -1.55 5.60 14.65
CA LEU A 140 -0.87 6.67 13.92
C LEU A 140 0.52 6.24 13.43
N GLU A 141 1.29 5.55 14.27
CA GLU A 141 2.60 5.02 13.89
C GLU A 141 2.47 3.99 12.75
N LEU A 142 1.48 3.09 12.79
CA LEU A 142 1.21 2.13 11.72
C LEU A 142 0.74 2.83 10.43
N ALA A 143 -0.17 3.81 10.53
CA ALA A 143 -0.62 4.60 9.39
C ALA A 143 0.56 5.29 8.69
N THR A 144 1.47 5.90 9.47
CA THR A 144 2.69 6.52 8.94
C THR A 144 3.59 5.50 8.24
N CYS A 145 3.77 4.32 8.82
CA CYS A 145 4.55 3.25 8.20
C CYS A 145 3.92 2.74 6.91
N LEU A 146 2.60 2.61 6.87
CA LEU A 146 1.88 2.18 5.65
C LEU A 146 2.01 3.17 4.49
N MET A 147 2.41 4.41 4.73
CA MET A 147 2.76 5.36 3.66
C MET A 147 4.15 5.12 3.06
N GLU A 148 4.95 4.21 3.64
CA GLU A 148 6.28 3.87 3.17
C GLU A 148 6.26 2.59 2.33
N ASP A 149 6.79 2.67 1.10
CA ASP A 149 6.71 1.58 0.13
C ASP A 149 7.35 0.28 0.64
N ASP A 150 8.51 0.34 1.32
CA ASP A 150 9.17 -0.85 1.88
C ASP A 150 8.27 -1.58 2.88
N PHE A 151 7.68 -0.84 3.81
CA PHE A 151 6.79 -1.43 4.81
C PHE A 151 5.49 -1.95 4.19
N THR A 152 4.90 -1.18 3.27
CA THR A 152 3.66 -1.56 2.58
C THR A 152 3.85 -2.84 1.77
N PHE A 153 4.94 -2.99 1.01
CA PHE A 153 5.22 -4.22 0.27
C PHE A 153 5.47 -5.41 1.18
N GLN A 154 6.17 -5.22 2.31
CA GLN A 154 6.37 -6.27 3.30
C GLN A 154 5.02 -6.78 3.85
N ILE A 155 4.15 -5.87 4.30
CA ILE A 155 2.84 -6.22 4.86
C ILE A 155 1.96 -6.88 3.79
N ALA A 156 1.89 -6.30 2.58
CA ALA A 156 1.09 -6.85 1.49
C ALA A 156 1.52 -8.27 1.10
N ALA A 157 2.82 -8.51 0.95
CA ALA A 157 3.35 -9.82 0.59
C ALA A 157 3.04 -10.88 1.66
N THR A 158 3.23 -10.52 2.93
CA THR A 158 2.93 -11.41 4.05
C THR A 158 1.44 -11.70 4.13
N TYR A 159 0.59 -10.69 4.02
CA TYR A 159 -0.87 -10.84 4.04
C TYR A 159 -1.39 -11.70 2.89
N LEU A 160 -0.89 -11.49 1.66
CA LEU A 160 -1.25 -12.33 0.51
C LEU A 160 -0.86 -13.78 0.73
N ARG A 161 0.32 -14.06 1.30
CA ARG A 161 0.72 -15.42 1.69
C ARG A 161 -0.25 -16.01 2.73
N ASP A 162 -0.59 -15.23 3.74
CA ASP A 162 -1.44 -15.70 4.84
C ASP A 162 -2.85 -16.02 4.35
N LEU A 163 -3.40 -15.23 3.41
CA LEU A 163 -4.67 -15.52 2.75
C LEU A 163 -4.60 -16.85 1.98
N VAL A 164 -3.55 -17.07 1.21
CA VAL A 164 -3.36 -18.32 0.46
C VAL A 164 -3.27 -19.52 1.41
N LEU A 165 -2.51 -19.40 2.49
CA LEU A 165 -2.36 -20.48 3.48
C LEU A 165 -3.62 -20.72 4.32
N PHE A 166 -4.48 -19.73 4.46
CA PHE A 166 -5.79 -19.88 5.08
C PHE A 166 -6.67 -20.84 4.27
N ASP A 167 -6.73 -20.66 2.95
CA ASP A 167 -7.53 -21.50 2.07
C ASP A 167 -6.83 -22.84 1.73
N TYR A 168 -5.50 -22.85 1.69
CA TYR A 168 -4.68 -24.01 1.31
C TYR A 168 -3.53 -24.25 2.29
N PRO A 169 -3.82 -24.72 3.52
CA PRO A 169 -2.81 -24.81 4.60
C PRO A 169 -1.60 -25.70 4.30
N SER A 170 -1.77 -26.68 3.39
CA SER A 170 -0.72 -27.64 3.03
C SER A 170 0.13 -27.21 1.82
N SER A 171 -0.13 -26.04 1.24
CA SER A 171 0.48 -25.63 -0.02
C SER A 171 1.77 -24.86 0.19
N ALA A 172 2.79 -25.16 -0.64
CA ALA A 172 3.92 -24.28 -0.81
C ALA A 172 3.53 -23.14 -1.76
N THR A 173 3.39 -21.93 -1.25
CA THR A 173 2.79 -20.78 -1.96
C THR A 173 3.41 -20.47 -3.32
N LEU A 174 4.74 -20.65 -3.48
CA LEU A 174 5.43 -20.44 -4.77
C LEU A 174 5.00 -21.40 -5.89
N TYR A 175 4.40 -22.53 -5.54
CA TYR A 175 4.00 -23.57 -6.49
C TYR A 175 2.49 -23.59 -6.75
N MET A 176 1.73 -22.66 -6.20
CA MET A 176 0.30 -22.56 -6.44
C MET A 176 0.02 -22.12 -7.88
N THR A 177 -1.09 -22.61 -8.43
CA THR A 177 -1.56 -22.19 -9.75
C THR A 177 -2.12 -20.75 -9.70
N ASN A 178 -2.23 -20.11 -10.88
CA ASN A 178 -2.80 -18.76 -10.94
C ASN A 178 -4.25 -18.73 -10.43
N GLU A 179 -5.04 -19.79 -10.66
CA GLU A 179 -6.42 -19.91 -10.17
C GLU A 179 -6.48 -19.89 -8.65
N GLN A 180 -5.51 -20.49 -7.96
CA GLN A 180 -5.43 -20.51 -6.50
C GLN A 180 -5.08 -19.15 -5.89
N TYR A 181 -4.51 -18.21 -6.70
CA TYR A 181 -4.25 -16.84 -6.27
C TYR A 181 -5.41 -15.86 -6.53
N ILE A 182 -6.41 -16.25 -7.34
CA ILE A 182 -7.48 -15.36 -7.81
C ILE A 182 -8.74 -15.43 -6.91
N MET A 183 -8.80 -16.36 -5.98
CA MET A 183 -9.87 -16.42 -5.00
C MET A 183 -9.69 -15.38 -3.91
#